data_3d60075cb5ba90e8d8790426129f8444
#
_entry.id   3d60075cb5ba90e8d8790426129f8444
#
_cell.length_a   1.000
_cell.length_b   1.000
_cell.length_c   1.000
_cell.angle_alpha   90.00
_cell.angle_beta   90.00
_cell.angle_gamma   90.00
#
_symmetry.space_group_name_H-M   'P 1'
#
loop_
_entity.id
_entity.type
_entity.pdbx_description
1 polymer ?
#
loop_
_entity_poly.entity_id
_entity_poly.type
_entity_poly.pdbx_seq_one_letter_code
_entity_poly.pdbx_strand_id
1 'polypeptide(L)'
;MQQRTLGKSSLSVSAIGLGCMSMSNVYGKGDEAESIAVVHRALEIGVNFLDSSDAYGAGQNEELLAKALRGRRDRAVLATKFGNLRNPDGSPGVNGRPEYVAQACDASLKRLGVETIDLYYQHRVDPSVSIEETVGAMSRLVEKGKVRFLGLSEAAPATVRRAHAVHPIAALQSEFSLLYRAEAEEILPVLRELGIGFVAYSPLGRSLLTASTKTAEDIPADDRRRDHPRFHEENLRKNLDLVKPLVDMARRKGCSPGQLALAWLLARGRDIVPIPGTKRRARLEENAAAVDVSLTPDEVAALQDAVPVGAAAGLRYPAGMMKSVYI
;
A
#
# COMPACT_ATOMS: atom_id res chain seq x y z
N MET A 1 0.15 -12.04 -15.95
CA MET A 1 -0.32 -10.93 -15.07
C MET A 1 -0.78 -9.77 -15.95
N GLN A 2 -1.99 -9.27 -15.73
CA GLN A 2 -2.52 -8.10 -16.44
C GLN A 2 -1.79 -6.83 -16.03
N GLN A 3 -1.72 -5.84 -16.94
CA GLN A 3 -1.16 -4.52 -16.67
C GLN A 3 -2.26 -3.48 -16.48
N ARG A 4 -2.00 -2.50 -15.62
CA ARG A 4 -2.84 -1.32 -15.37
C ARG A 4 -2.01 -0.05 -15.45
N THR A 5 -2.58 1.00 -15.99
CA THR A 5 -1.94 2.31 -15.99
C THR A 5 -2.41 3.10 -14.75
N LEU A 6 -1.49 3.70 -14.04
CA LEU A 6 -1.82 4.56 -12.90
C LEU A 6 -2.38 5.89 -13.42
N GLY A 7 -3.70 5.98 -13.42
CA GLY A 7 -4.45 7.13 -13.91
C GLY A 7 -4.16 7.44 -15.38
N LYS A 8 -3.95 8.72 -15.70
CA LYS A 8 -3.55 9.22 -17.02
C LYS A 8 -2.03 9.31 -17.19
N SER A 9 -1.23 8.87 -16.19
CA SER A 9 0.22 8.81 -16.33
C SER A 9 0.63 7.72 -17.34
N SER A 10 1.86 7.76 -17.83
CA SER A 10 2.40 6.69 -18.65
C SER A 10 2.94 5.51 -17.82
N LEU A 11 2.74 5.52 -16.50
CA LEU A 11 3.27 4.49 -15.61
C LEU A 11 2.36 3.24 -15.62
N SER A 12 2.82 2.21 -16.32
CA SER A 12 2.17 0.91 -16.38
C SER A 12 2.73 -0.03 -15.32
N VAL A 13 1.86 -0.67 -14.55
CA VAL A 13 2.20 -1.57 -13.45
C VAL A 13 1.37 -2.85 -13.54
N SER A 14 1.81 -3.93 -12.89
CA SER A 14 1.00 -5.14 -12.73
C SER A 14 -0.31 -4.82 -11.98
N ALA A 15 -1.41 -5.47 -12.35
CA ALA A 15 -2.73 -5.25 -11.76
C ALA A 15 -2.78 -5.49 -10.23
N ILE A 16 -1.85 -6.29 -9.71
CA ILE A 16 -1.54 -6.47 -8.30
C ILE A 16 -0.05 -6.20 -8.13
N GLY A 17 0.31 -5.31 -7.19
CA GLY A 17 1.69 -5.07 -6.81
C GLY A 17 2.10 -5.87 -5.57
N LEU A 18 3.34 -5.69 -5.14
CA LEU A 18 3.90 -6.30 -3.92
C LEU A 18 4.26 -5.22 -2.91
N GLY A 19 3.54 -5.17 -1.78
CA GLY A 19 3.92 -4.37 -0.62
C GLY A 19 5.08 -5.02 0.12
N CYS A 20 6.24 -4.35 0.17
CA CYS A 20 7.47 -4.92 0.73
C CYS A 20 7.63 -4.69 2.24
N MET A 21 6.76 -3.92 2.88
CA MET A 21 6.86 -3.56 4.31
C MET A 21 7.03 -4.79 5.24
N SER A 22 6.33 -5.89 4.96
CA SER A 22 6.38 -7.10 5.79
C SER A 22 7.75 -7.78 5.81
N MET A 23 8.63 -7.48 4.85
CA MET A 23 9.98 -8.03 4.75
C MET A 23 10.97 -7.38 5.74
N SER A 24 10.56 -6.30 6.45
CA SER A 24 11.38 -5.57 7.43
C SER A 24 10.92 -5.77 8.88
N ASN A 25 10.58 -7.00 9.24
CA ASN A 25 10.23 -7.41 10.61
C ASN A 25 9.01 -6.70 11.24
N VAL A 26 8.15 -6.07 10.44
CA VAL A 26 6.96 -5.34 10.94
C VAL A 26 5.87 -6.32 11.43
N TYR A 27 5.75 -7.46 10.78
CA TYR A 27 4.79 -8.53 11.12
C TYR A 27 5.57 -9.81 11.49
N GLY A 28 6.31 -9.73 12.60
CA GLY A 28 7.21 -10.79 13.05
C GLY A 28 8.48 -10.90 12.21
N LYS A 29 9.47 -11.68 12.71
CA LYS A 29 10.79 -11.82 12.10
C LYS A 29 10.72 -12.28 10.65
N GLY A 30 11.46 -11.62 9.77
CA GLY A 30 11.64 -11.97 8.36
C GLY A 30 12.90 -12.80 8.14
N ASP A 31 12.91 -13.49 6.99
CA ASP A 31 14.09 -14.15 6.43
C ASP A 31 14.49 -13.37 5.17
N GLU A 32 15.73 -12.87 5.13
CA GLU A 32 16.23 -12.07 4.00
C GLU A 32 16.27 -12.91 2.71
N ALA A 33 16.73 -14.16 2.78
CA ALA A 33 16.84 -15.03 1.61
C ALA A 33 15.45 -15.34 1.02
N GLU A 34 14.47 -15.68 1.87
CA GLU A 34 13.09 -15.89 1.41
C GLU A 34 12.47 -14.60 0.89
N SER A 35 12.74 -13.44 1.52
CA SER A 35 12.25 -12.14 1.04
C SER A 35 12.80 -11.80 -0.36
N ILE A 36 14.09 -12.04 -0.61
CA ILE A 36 14.68 -11.90 -1.95
C ILE A 36 14.03 -12.88 -2.93
N ALA A 37 13.82 -14.14 -2.53
CA ALA A 37 13.16 -15.15 -3.36
C ALA A 37 11.70 -14.76 -3.70
N VAL A 38 10.99 -14.12 -2.77
CA VAL A 38 9.65 -13.56 -3.02
C VAL A 38 9.70 -12.47 -4.10
N VAL A 39 10.66 -11.54 -4.04
CA VAL A 39 10.83 -10.50 -5.07
C VAL A 39 11.16 -11.12 -6.43
N HIS A 40 12.08 -12.08 -6.48
CA HIS A 40 12.42 -12.78 -7.71
C HIS A 40 11.19 -13.48 -8.30
N ARG A 41 10.45 -14.20 -7.45
CA ARG A 41 9.23 -14.89 -7.88
C ARG A 41 8.14 -13.93 -8.34
N ALA A 42 8.01 -12.76 -7.71
CA ALA A 42 7.10 -11.71 -8.16
C ALA A 42 7.40 -11.31 -9.61
N LEU A 43 8.65 -11.01 -9.91
CA LEU A 43 9.07 -10.64 -11.27
C LEU A 43 8.89 -11.78 -12.28
N GLU A 44 9.10 -13.04 -11.87
CA GLU A 44 8.88 -14.21 -12.73
C GLU A 44 7.42 -14.38 -13.15
N ILE A 45 6.47 -14.16 -12.24
CA ILE A 45 5.02 -14.28 -12.50
C ILE A 45 4.41 -12.97 -13.02
N GLY A 46 5.24 -11.95 -13.30
CA GLY A 46 4.84 -10.68 -13.87
C GLY A 46 4.25 -9.67 -12.88
N VAL A 47 4.42 -9.87 -11.57
CA VAL A 47 4.16 -8.86 -10.55
C VAL A 47 5.38 -7.95 -10.50
N ASN A 48 5.31 -6.81 -11.17
CA ASN A 48 6.45 -5.91 -11.36
C ASN A 48 6.41 -4.65 -10.49
N PHE A 49 5.28 -4.32 -9.85
CA PHE A 49 5.14 -3.14 -9.02
C PHE A 49 5.56 -3.45 -7.58
N LEU A 50 6.72 -2.93 -7.17
CA LEU A 50 7.33 -3.14 -5.85
C LEU A 50 7.22 -1.85 -5.03
N ASP A 51 6.54 -1.92 -3.88
CA ASP A 51 6.26 -0.77 -3.02
C ASP A 51 7.05 -0.85 -1.71
N SER A 52 7.98 0.07 -1.52
CA SER A 52 8.84 0.23 -0.34
C SER A 52 8.63 1.58 0.36
N SER A 53 9.48 1.90 1.33
CA SER A 53 9.63 3.20 1.99
C SER A 53 10.97 3.27 2.73
N ASP A 54 11.54 4.47 2.85
CA ASP A 54 12.71 4.77 3.69
C ASP A 54 12.46 4.45 5.18
N ALA A 55 11.20 4.56 5.62
CA ALA A 55 10.79 4.25 7.00
C ALA A 55 10.74 2.75 7.30
N TYR A 56 10.69 1.86 6.29
CA TYR A 56 10.58 0.43 6.53
C TYR A 56 11.92 -0.16 6.98
N GLY A 57 11.99 -0.55 8.26
CA GLY A 57 13.23 -1.01 8.87
C GLY A 57 14.34 0.04 8.84
N ALA A 58 14.00 1.34 8.89
CA ALA A 58 14.94 2.46 8.80
C ALA A 58 15.88 2.34 7.56
N GLY A 59 15.31 2.05 6.41
CA GLY A 59 16.03 1.90 5.13
C GLY A 59 16.42 0.46 4.78
N GLN A 60 16.39 -0.49 5.70
CA GLN A 60 16.76 -1.89 5.44
C GLN A 60 15.90 -2.53 4.33
N ASN A 61 14.65 -2.08 4.18
CA ASN A 61 13.78 -2.57 3.11
C ASN A 61 14.28 -2.16 1.72
N GLU A 62 14.75 -0.95 1.59
CA GLU A 62 15.34 -0.45 0.33
C GLU A 62 16.67 -1.19 0.03
N GLU A 63 17.51 -1.44 1.04
CA GLU A 63 18.74 -2.24 0.88
C GLU A 63 18.45 -3.70 0.48
N LEU A 64 17.40 -4.31 1.04
CA LEU A 64 16.93 -5.64 0.63
C LEU A 64 16.51 -5.64 -0.84
N LEU A 65 15.72 -4.63 -1.27
CA LEU A 65 15.32 -4.50 -2.66
C LEU A 65 16.52 -4.27 -3.59
N ALA A 66 17.52 -3.50 -3.18
CA ALA A 66 18.76 -3.35 -3.93
C ALA A 66 19.43 -4.69 -4.22
N LYS A 67 19.52 -5.56 -3.21
CA LYS A 67 20.07 -6.93 -3.37
C LYS A 67 19.22 -7.76 -4.34
N ALA A 68 17.88 -7.73 -4.16
CA ALA A 68 16.95 -8.51 -4.96
C ALA A 68 16.87 -8.06 -6.43
N LEU A 69 17.07 -6.77 -6.70
CA LEU A 69 16.97 -6.18 -8.03
C LEU A 69 18.31 -6.15 -8.80
N ARG A 70 19.40 -6.64 -8.22
CA ARG A 70 20.70 -6.68 -8.92
C ARG A 70 20.60 -7.48 -10.21
N GLY A 71 20.87 -6.82 -11.36
CA GLY A 71 20.72 -7.40 -12.70
C GLY A 71 19.27 -7.63 -13.16
N ARG A 72 18.27 -7.05 -12.46
CA ARG A 72 16.83 -7.21 -12.76
C ARG A 72 16.04 -5.89 -12.63
N ARG A 73 16.71 -4.75 -12.46
CA ARG A 73 16.09 -3.44 -12.21
C ARG A 73 15.09 -3.04 -13.31
N ASP A 74 15.41 -3.36 -14.54
CA ASP A 74 14.60 -3.10 -15.74
C ASP A 74 13.26 -3.85 -15.76
N ARG A 75 13.12 -4.92 -14.97
CA ARG A 75 11.90 -5.72 -14.84
C ARG A 75 10.93 -5.20 -13.79
N ALA A 76 11.35 -4.22 -12.96
CA ALA A 76 10.59 -3.72 -11.84
C ALA A 76 10.17 -2.26 -12.05
N VAL A 77 8.94 -1.94 -11.64
CA VAL A 77 8.49 -0.59 -11.33
C VAL A 77 8.68 -0.40 -9.83
N LEU A 78 9.64 0.43 -9.46
CA LEU A 78 10.10 0.61 -8.09
C LEU A 78 9.47 1.87 -7.49
N ALA A 79 8.68 1.69 -6.43
CA ALA A 79 8.13 2.78 -5.64
C ALA A 79 8.75 2.82 -4.26
N THR A 80 9.08 4.02 -3.79
CA THR A 80 9.44 4.26 -2.38
C THR A 80 8.86 5.58 -1.89
N LYS A 81 8.98 5.84 -0.59
CA LYS A 81 8.33 6.95 0.09
C LYS A 81 9.28 7.61 1.06
N PHE A 82 9.08 8.92 1.31
CA PHE A 82 9.78 9.71 2.32
C PHE A 82 8.81 10.42 3.25
N GLY A 83 9.32 10.98 4.32
CA GLY A 83 8.60 11.92 5.16
C GLY A 83 8.10 11.36 6.47
N ASN A 84 8.00 10.04 6.64
CA ASN A 84 7.73 9.45 7.94
C ASN A 84 9.02 9.34 8.76
N LEU A 85 9.03 9.96 9.91
CA LEU A 85 10.15 9.97 10.82
C LEU A 85 9.83 9.25 12.13
N ARG A 86 10.88 8.86 12.82
CA ARG A 86 10.83 8.53 14.24
C ARG A 86 11.69 9.54 14.98
N ASN A 87 11.06 10.32 15.84
CA ASN A 87 11.76 11.30 16.68
C ASN A 87 12.71 10.61 17.66
N PRO A 88 13.70 11.34 18.24
CA PRO A 88 14.63 10.77 19.24
C PRO A 88 13.95 10.14 20.45
N ASP A 89 12.77 10.62 20.83
CA ASP A 89 11.93 10.07 21.90
C ASP A 89 11.11 8.84 21.49
N GLY A 90 11.26 8.39 20.22
CA GLY A 90 10.53 7.26 19.64
C GLY A 90 9.13 7.58 19.12
N SER A 91 8.65 8.83 19.29
CA SER A 91 7.35 9.26 18.76
C SER A 91 7.37 9.34 17.23
N PRO A 92 6.20 9.14 16.56
CA PRO A 92 6.11 9.34 15.13
C PRO A 92 6.21 10.83 14.79
N GLY A 93 6.91 11.14 13.69
CA GLY A 93 7.04 12.47 13.12
C GLY A 93 6.83 12.45 11.61
N VAL A 94 6.68 13.63 11.03
CA VAL A 94 6.60 13.84 9.59
C VAL A 94 7.51 14.99 9.18
N ASN A 95 8.05 14.96 7.93
CA ASN A 95 8.85 16.04 7.40
C ASN A 95 8.62 16.17 5.89
N GLY A 96 7.95 17.26 5.50
CA GLY A 96 7.69 17.63 4.11
C GLY A 96 8.57 18.77 3.59
N ARG A 97 9.54 19.24 4.38
CA ARG A 97 10.37 20.42 4.01
C ARG A 97 11.19 20.16 2.75
N PRO A 98 11.30 21.15 1.86
CA PRO A 98 12.02 21.03 0.58
C PRO A 98 13.44 20.46 0.68
N GLU A 99 14.20 20.86 1.70
CA GLU A 99 15.58 20.40 1.91
C GLU A 99 15.60 18.91 2.28
N TYR A 100 14.63 18.49 3.11
CA TYR A 100 14.50 17.09 3.52
C TYR A 100 14.08 16.20 2.35
N VAL A 101 13.16 16.66 1.51
CA VAL A 101 12.72 15.94 0.30
C VAL A 101 13.92 15.54 -0.57
N ALA A 102 14.83 16.49 -0.82
CA ALA A 102 16.04 16.24 -1.62
C ALA A 102 16.98 15.25 -0.94
N GLN A 103 17.26 15.44 0.36
CA GLN A 103 18.14 14.57 1.14
C GLN A 103 17.61 13.14 1.23
N ALA A 104 16.32 12.99 1.50
CA ALA A 104 15.66 11.69 1.61
C ALA A 104 15.68 10.92 0.28
N CYS A 105 15.45 11.63 -0.85
CA CYS A 105 15.54 11.02 -2.18
C CYS A 105 16.95 10.51 -2.47
N ASP A 106 17.98 11.31 -2.22
CA ASP A 106 19.38 10.93 -2.45
C ASP A 106 19.78 9.73 -1.57
N ALA A 107 19.32 9.72 -0.32
CA ALA A 107 19.55 8.59 0.58
C ALA A 107 18.83 7.31 0.09
N SER A 108 17.59 7.42 -0.41
CA SER A 108 16.84 6.30 -0.98
C SER A 108 17.51 5.76 -2.25
N LEU A 109 17.92 6.62 -3.18
CA LEU A 109 18.66 6.22 -4.38
C LEU A 109 19.93 5.44 -4.04
N LYS A 110 20.67 5.92 -3.02
CA LYS A 110 21.90 5.26 -2.54
C LYS A 110 21.59 3.88 -1.94
N ARG A 111 20.58 3.74 -1.07
CA ARG A 111 20.21 2.45 -0.45
C ARG A 111 19.69 1.45 -1.48
N LEU A 112 18.86 1.92 -2.42
CA LEU A 112 18.31 1.12 -3.52
C LEU A 112 19.36 0.77 -4.58
N GLY A 113 20.48 1.49 -4.64
CA GLY A 113 21.52 1.29 -5.64
C GLY A 113 21.05 1.57 -7.07
N VAL A 114 20.20 2.56 -7.25
CA VAL A 114 19.61 2.96 -8.54
C VAL A 114 19.80 4.44 -8.81
N GLU A 115 19.83 4.81 -10.09
CA GLU A 115 19.92 6.22 -10.51
C GLU A 115 18.56 6.91 -10.52
N THR A 116 17.48 6.14 -10.70
CA THR A 116 16.11 6.67 -10.83
C THR A 116 15.09 5.79 -10.11
N ILE A 117 14.20 6.44 -9.33
CA ILE A 117 13.01 5.85 -8.71
C ILE A 117 11.84 6.05 -9.67
N ASP A 118 11.05 4.99 -9.93
CA ASP A 118 9.91 5.10 -10.85
C ASP A 118 8.75 5.90 -10.24
N LEU A 119 8.41 5.69 -8.97
CA LEU A 119 7.33 6.40 -8.30
C LEU A 119 7.76 6.79 -6.87
N TYR A 120 7.76 8.08 -6.59
CA TYR A 120 8.20 8.61 -5.30
C TYR A 120 7.06 9.28 -4.56
N TYR A 121 6.75 8.79 -3.37
CA TYR A 121 5.63 9.30 -2.58
C TYR A 121 6.07 10.18 -1.42
N GLN A 122 5.29 11.22 -1.14
CA GLN A 122 5.21 11.74 0.22
C GLN A 122 4.37 10.76 1.07
N HIS A 123 4.98 10.13 2.09
CA HIS A 123 4.38 9.03 2.86
C HIS A 123 3.22 9.50 3.76
N ARG A 124 3.35 10.69 4.33
CA ARG A 124 2.31 11.42 5.06
C ARG A 124 2.46 12.90 4.77
N VAL A 125 1.35 13.60 4.66
CA VAL A 125 1.33 15.06 4.53
C VAL A 125 1.87 15.67 5.82
N ASP A 126 2.77 16.64 5.67
CA ASP A 126 3.29 17.42 6.80
C ASP A 126 2.41 18.66 6.99
N PRO A 127 1.62 18.76 8.08
CA PRO A 127 0.73 19.91 8.28
C PRO A 127 1.46 21.22 8.56
N SER A 128 2.77 21.17 8.82
CA SER A 128 3.61 22.35 9.08
C SER A 128 4.23 22.95 7.82
N VAL A 129 4.10 22.26 6.67
CA VAL A 129 4.66 22.68 5.37
C VAL A 129 3.53 22.69 4.33
N SER A 130 3.43 23.74 3.51
CA SER A 130 2.41 23.73 2.46
C SER A 130 2.67 22.59 1.47
N ILE A 131 1.60 21.94 1.03
CA ILE A 131 1.74 20.83 0.08
C ILE A 131 2.41 21.28 -1.22
N GLU A 132 2.21 22.55 -1.60
CA GLU A 132 2.80 23.17 -2.77
C GLU A 132 4.32 23.25 -2.67
N GLU A 133 4.86 23.60 -1.49
CA GLU A 133 6.31 23.63 -1.25
C GLU A 133 6.92 22.22 -1.33
N THR A 134 6.26 21.23 -0.70
CA THR A 134 6.71 19.85 -0.74
C THR A 134 6.68 19.31 -2.18
N VAL A 135 5.57 19.46 -2.89
CA VAL A 135 5.43 18.97 -4.28
C VAL A 135 6.34 19.76 -5.23
N GLY A 136 6.54 21.07 -5.01
CA GLY A 136 7.54 21.84 -5.73
C GLY A 136 8.98 21.35 -5.53
N ALA A 137 9.30 20.82 -4.34
CA ALA A 137 10.60 20.16 -4.13
C ALA A 137 10.67 18.79 -4.84
N MET A 138 9.59 18.03 -4.82
CA MET A 138 9.49 16.74 -5.51
C MET A 138 9.57 16.92 -7.03
N SER A 139 8.96 17.95 -7.63
CA SER A 139 9.01 18.22 -9.06
C SER A 139 10.45 18.46 -9.55
N ARG A 140 11.27 19.15 -8.75
CA ARG A 140 12.70 19.33 -9.05
C ARG A 140 13.49 18.02 -9.10
N LEU A 141 13.02 16.97 -8.41
CA LEU A 141 13.63 15.63 -8.52
C LEU A 141 13.29 14.98 -9.86
N VAL A 142 12.09 15.24 -10.39
CA VAL A 142 11.69 14.79 -11.74
C VAL A 142 12.52 15.51 -12.80
N GLU A 143 12.65 16.83 -12.70
CA GLU A 143 13.51 17.64 -13.60
C GLU A 143 14.96 17.16 -13.65
N LYS A 144 15.47 16.69 -12.49
CA LYS A 144 16.83 16.14 -12.37
C LYS A 144 16.95 14.67 -12.79
N GLY A 145 15.86 14.02 -13.23
CA GLY A 145 15.84 12.61 -13.61
C GLY A 145 16.00 11.61 -12.46
N LYS A 146 15.98 12.06 -11.20
CA LYS A 146 16.07 11.20 -10.01
C LYS A 146 14.79 10.42 -9.73
N VAL A 147 13.65 10.95 -10.18
CA VAL A 147 12.31 10.39 -10.02
C VAL A 147 11.56 10.50 -11.34
N ARG A 148 10.77 9.49 -11.70
CA ARG A 148 9.95 9.54 -12.92
C ARG A 148 8.56 10.09 -12.66
N PHE A 149 7.91 9.63 -11.60
CA PHE A 149 6.52 9.99 -11.26
C PHE A 149 6.38 10.30 -9.78
N LEU A 150 5.48 11.24 -9.47
CA LEU A 150 5.16 11.64 -8.11
C LEU A 150 3.87 11.00 -7.62
N GLY A 151 3.84 10.70 -6.32
CA GLY A 151 2.67 10.20 -5.62
C GLY A 151 2.50 10.85 -4.25
N LEU A 152 1.29 10.74 -3.72
CA LEU A 152 0.96 11.10 -2.34
C LEU A 152 0.41 9.89 -1.60
N SER A 153 0.48 9.90 -0.28
CA SER A 153 -0.17 8.89 0.55
C SER A 153 -0.99 9.53 1.64
N GLU A 154 -2.22 9.04 1.85
CA GLU A 154 -3.14 9.50 2.89
C GLU A 154 -3.45 11.01 2.84
N ALA A 155 -3.46 11.61 1.66
CA ALA A 155 -3.84 12.99 1.44
C ALA A 155 -5.35 13.10 1.16
N ALA A 156 -6.00 14.12 1.76
CA ALA A 156 -7.41 14.44 1.57
C ALA A 156 -7.67 15.05 0.17
N PRO A 157 -8.92 15.05 -0.32
CA PRO A 157 -9.27 15.57 -1.65
C PRO A 157 -8.75 16.97 -1.96
N ALA A 158 -8.87 17.89 -1.00
CA ALA A 158 -8.40 19.27 -1.15
C ALA A 158 -6.88 19.34 -1.30
N THR A 159 -6.14 18.56 -0.51
CA THR A 159 -4.68 18.48 -0.56
C THR A 159 -4.21 17.88 -1.89
N VAL A 160 -4.88 16.82 -2.37
CA VAL A 160 -4.56 16.21 -3.67
C VAL A 160 -4.75 17.21 -4.83
N ARG A 161 -5.85 17.99 -4.83
CA ARG A 161 -6.09 19.02 -5.85
C ARG A 161 -4.98 20.07 -5.87
N ARG A 162 -4.61 20.59 -4.70
CA ARG A 162 -3.53 21.59 -4.56
C ARG A 162 -2.19 21.03 -5.03
N ALA A 163 -1.86 19.82 -4.62
CA ALA A 163 -0.64 19.11 -5.03
C ALA A 163 -0.57 18.91 -6.55
N HIS A 164 -1.68 18.42 -7.14
CA HIS A 164 -1.77 18.14 -8.58
C HIS A 164 -1.68 19.40 -9.44
N ALA A 165 -2.11 20.56 -8.91
CA ALA A 165 -1.97 21.86 -9.57
C ALA A 165 -0.50 22.34 -9.67
N VAL A 166 0.38 21.90 -8.76
CA VAL A 166 1.81 22.22 -8.79
C VAL A 166 2.56 21.33 -9.78
N HIS A 167 2.31 20.01 -9.71
CA HIS A 167 2.91 19.02 -10.60
C HIS A 167 1.98 17.80 -10.71
N PRO A 168 1.85 17.17 -11.90
CA PRO A 168 1.01 15.98 -12.05
C PRO A 168 1.35 14.88 -11.04
N ILE A 169 0.36 14.48 -10.25
CA ILE A 169 0.44 13.34 -9.33
C ILE A 169 -0.05 12.10 -10.08
N ALA A 170 0.79 11.07 -10.16
CA ALA A 170 0.46 9.83 -10.88
C ALA A 170 -0.40 8.89 -10.02
N ALA A 171 -0.20 8.85 -8.71
CA ALA A 171 -0.91 7.96 -7.81
C ALA A 171 -1.16 8.56 -6.43
N LEU A 172 -2.32 8.24 -5.85
CA LEU A 172 -2.58 8.34 -4.42
C LEU A 172 -2.55 6.94 -3.81
N GLN A 173 -1.80 6.77 -2.72
CA GLN A 173 -1.79 5.54 -1.94
C GLN A 173 -2.56 5.71 -0.64
N SER A 174 -3.64 4.96 -0.43
CA SER A 174 -4.44 4.98 0.81
C SER A 174 -4.95 3.59 1.17
N GLU A 175 -5.37 3.40 2.43
CA GLU A 175 -5.98 2.13 2.86
C GLU A 175 -7.29 1.90 2.10
N PHE A 176 -7.40 0.75 1.44
CA PHE A 176 -8.64 0.36 0.80
C PHE A 176 -8.82 -1.15 0.87
N SER A 177 -9.90 -1.56 1.51
CA SER A 177 -10.31 -2.96 1.64
C SER A 177 -11.81 -3.02 1.92
N LEU A 178 -12.39 -4.22 1.89
CA LEU A 178 -13.79 -4.41 2.32
C LEU A 178 -14.04 -3.92 3.75
N LEU A 179 -13.04 -4.02 4.65
CA LEU A 179 -13.16 -3.57 6.05
C LEU A 179 -12.93 -2.07 6.24
N TYR A 180 -12.33 -1.39 5.27
CA TYR A 180 -12.05 0.04 5.37
C TYR A 180 -12.09 0.69 3.98
N ARG A 181 -13.14 1.49 3.72
CA ARG A 181 -13.34 2.05 2.40
C ARG A 181 -13.96 3.45 2.36
N ALA A 182 -14.34 4.02 3.50
CA ALA A 182 -15.03 5.32 3.53
C ALA A 182 -14.23 6.42 2.78
N GLU A 183 -13.00 6.68 3.22
CA GLU A 183 -12.14 7.71 2.63
C GLU A 183 -11.73 7.36 1.18
N ALA A 184 -11.54 6.07 0.89
CA ALA A 184 -11.23 5.64 -0.47
C ALA A 184 -12.42 5.90 -1.42
N GLU A 185 -13.65 5.61 -1.00
CA GLU A 185 -14.85 5.86 -1.81
C GLU A 185 -15.14 7.36 -1.96
N GLU A 186 -14.82 8.17 -0.95
CA GLU A 186 -14.94 9.63 -1.01
C GLU A 186 -13.96 10.25 -2.01
N ILE A 187 -12.69 9.79 -2.02
CA ILE A 187 -11.64 10.40 -2.84
C ILE A 187 -11.61 9.90 -4.28
N LEU A 188 -12.09 8.67 -4.56
CA LEU A 188 -12.05 8.08 -5.90
C LEU A 188 -12.64 8.98 -7.01
N PRO A 189 -13.80 9.67 -6.83
CA PRO A 189 -14.30 10.60 -7.84
C PRO A 189 -13.31 11.71 -8.19
N VAL A 190 -12.62 12.28 -7.18
CA VAL A 190 -11.61 13.33 -7.37
C VAL A 190 -10.40 12.80 -8.13
N LEU A 191 -9.94 11.61 -7.79
CA LEU A 191 -8.80 10.99 -8.49
C LEU A 191 -9.14 10.70 -9.96
N ARG A 192 -10.34 10.22 -10.26
CA ARG A 192 -10.82 9.97 -11.62
C ARG A 192 -10.94 11.25 -12.44
N GLU A 193 -11.45 12.31 -11.85
CA GLU A 193 -11.51 13.65 -12.46
C GLU A 193 -10.11 14.12 -12.85
N LEU A 194 -9.14 14.04 -11.93
CA LEU A 194 -7.76 14.47 -12.12
C LEU A 194 -6.92 13.47 -12.96
N GLY A 195 -7.41 12.25 -13.16
CA GLY A 195 -6.67 11.21 -13.86
C GLY A 195 -5.52 10.63 -13.02
N ILE A 196 -5.71 10.48 -11.72
CA ILE A 196 -4.75 9.92 -10.75
C ILE A 196 -5.11 8.47 -10.45
N GLY A 197 -4.13 7.57 -10.44
CA GLY A 197 -4.33 6.16 -10.05
C GLY A 197 -4.47 6.00 -8.54
N PHE A 198 -5.18 4.96 -8.10
CA PHE A 198 -5.32 4.62 -6.69
C PHE A 198 -4.50 3.37 -6.36
N VAL A 199 -3.56 3.48 -5.43
CA VAL A 199 -2.79 2.33 -4.91
C VAL A 199 -3.35 1.95 -3.54
N ALA A 200 -3.97 0.76 -3.46
CA ALA A 200 -4.64 0.28 -2.26
C ALA A 200 -3.67 -0.48 -1.35
N TYR A 201 -3.24 0.12 -0.24
CA TYR A 201 -2.48 -0.60 0.76
C TYR A 201 -3.38 -1.29 1.80
N SER A 202 -2.84 -2.27 2.53
CA SER A 202 -3.57 -3.15 3.44
C SER A 202 -4.86 -3.75 2.84
N PRO A 203 -4.85 -4.20 1.56
CA PRO A 203 -6.05 -4.64 0.85
C PRO A 203 -6.70 -5.88 1.48
N LEU A 204 -5.95 -6.61 2.30
CA LEU A 204 -6.41 -7.80 3.04
C LEU A 204 -6.75 -7.50 4.52
N GLY A 205 -6.89 -6.21 4.90
CA GLY A 205 -7.18 -5.81 6.28
C GLY A 205 -6.16 -6.34 7.29
N ARG A 206 -4.88 -6.37 6.92
CA ARG A 206 -3.77 -6.93 7.72
C ARG A 206 -4.03 -8.39 8.15
N SER A 207 -4.55 -9.23 7.26
CA SER A 207 -4.94 -10.64 7.39
C SER A 207 -6.38 -10.92 7.85
N LEU A 208 -7.15 -9.96 8.31
CA LEU A 208 -8.55 -10.20 8.72
C LEU A 208 -9.39 -10.79 7.57
N LEU A 209 -9.20 -10.30 6.34
CA LEU A 209 -9.92 -10.78 5.15
C LEU A 209 -9.39 -12.10 4.59
N THR A 210 -8.33 -12.67 5.15
CA THR A 210 -7.81 -13.98 4.72
C THR A 210 -8.36 -15.13 5.57
N ALA A 211 -9.07 -14.82 6.67
CA ALA A 211 -9.52 -15.78 7.68
C ALA A 211 -8.39 -16.67 8.27
N SER A 212 -7.13 -16.22 8.17
CA SER A 212 -5.97 -16.95 8.71
C SER A 212 -5.72 -16.66 10.19
N THR A 213 -6.18 -15.52 10.70
CA THR A 213 -6.13 -15.14 12.12
C THR A 213 -7.49 -15.45 12.72
N LYS A 214 -7.55 -16.30 13.72
CA LYS A 214 -8.80 -16.74 14.38
C LYS A 214 -8.92 -16.18 15.79
N THR A 215 -7.78 -16.04 16.49
CA THR A 215 -7.70 -15.54 17.85
C THR A 215 -6.53 -14.56 17.99
N ALA A 216 -6.45 -13.85 19.10
CA ALA A 216 -5.32 -12.95 19.38
C ALA A 216 -4.00 -13.70 19.56
N GLU A 217 -4.07 -14.97 20.00
CA GLU A 217 -2.90 -15.85 20.18
C GLU A 217 -2.27 -16.25 18.84
N ASP A 218 -3.02 -16.25 17.74
CA ASP A 218 -2.48 -16.50 16.40
C ASP A 218 -1.53 -15.38 15.92
N ILE A 219 -1.51 -14.24 16.64
CA ILE A 219 -0.67 -13.10 16.32
C ILE A 219 0.60 -13.16 17.19
N PRO A 220 1.81 -13.32 16.60
CA PRO A 220 3.07 -13.34 17.35
C PRO A 220 3.23 -12.14 18.31
N ALA A 221 3.97 -12.32 19.40
CA ALA A 221 4.13 -11.29 20.42
C ALA A 221 4.86 -10.03 19.90
N ASP A 222 5.76 -10.21 18.92
CA ASP A 222 6.52 -9.16 18.24
C ASP A 222 5.82 -8.57 17.00
N ASP A 223 4.58 -8.97 16.73
CA ASP A 223 3.81 -8.52 15.57
C ASP A 223 3.02 -7.25 15.91
N ARG A 224 3.28 -6.18 15.15
CA ARG A 224 2.64 -4.87 15.34
C ARG A 224 1.11 -4.86 15.20
N ARG A 225 0.50 -5.92 14.65
CA ARG A 225 -0.96 -6.05 14.65
C ARG A 225 -1.56 -6.03 16.05
N ARG A 226 -0.80 -6.46 17.07
CA ARG A 226 -1.23 -6.38 18.48
C ARG A 226 -1.49 -4.94 18.95
N ASP A 227 -0.82 -3.96 18.36
CA ASP A 227 -1.01 -2.55 18.67
C ASP A 227 -2.24 -1.94 17.98
N HIS A 228 -2.80 -2.63 16.98
CA HIS A 228 -3.94 -2.11 16.22
C HIS A 228 -5.28 -2.44 16.89
N PRO A 229 -6.15 -1.45 17.13
CA PRO A 229 -7.43 -1.65 17.84
C PRO A 229 -8.32 -2.73 17.24
N ARG A 230 -8.27 -2.98 15.92
CA ARG A 230 -9.04 -4.04 15.24
C ARG A 230 -8.67 -5.46 15.66
N PHE A 231 -7.48 -5.64 16.23
CA PHE A 231 -6.95 -6.93 16.67
C PHE A 231 -7.05 -7.14 18.18
N HIS A 232 -7.54 -6.16 18.94
CA HIS A 232 -7.88 -6.38 20.34
C HIS A 232 -9.04 -7.39 20.43
N GLU A 233 -8.98 -8.30 21.39
CA GLU A 233 -9.78 -9.54 21.45
C GLU A 233 -11.27 -9.35 21.10
N GLU A 234 -11.96 -8.39 21.74
CA GLU A 234 -13.36 -8.12 21.47
C GLU A 234 -13.64 -7.63 20.04
N ASN A 235 -12.78 -6.71 19.54
CA ASN A 235 -12.89 -6.18 18.19
C ASN A 235 -12.53 -7.25 17.15
N LEU A 236 -11.51 -8.07 17.43
CA LEU A 236 -11.10 -9.16 16.54
C LEU A 236 -12.27 -10.14 16.32
N ARG A 237 -12.95 -10.55 17.37
CA ARG A 237 -14.11 -11.45 17.27
C ARG A 237 -15.22 -10.85 16.41
N LYS A 238 -15.60 -9.57 16.65
CA LYS A 238 -16.61 -8.87 15.85
C LYS A 238 -16.19 -8.78 14.36
N ASN A 239 -14.92 -8.48 14.11
CA ASN A 239 -14.42 -8.38 12.74
C ASN A 239 -14.37 -9.72 12.03
N LEU A 240 -14.05 -10.81 12.73
CA LEU A 240 -14.10 -12.17 12.17
C LEU A 240 -15.53 -12.61 11.84
N ASP A 241 -16.51 -12.25 12.68
CA ASP A 241 -17.93 -12.50 12.38
C ASP A 241 -18.37 -11.69 11.14
N LEU A 242 -17.94 -10.44 11.03
CA LEU A 242 -18.26 -9.56 9.91
C LEU A 242 -17.74 -10.09 8.56
N VAL A 243 -16.62 -10.83 8.54
CA VAL A 243 -16.05 -11.36 7.29
C VAL A 243 -16.54 -12.76 6.92
N LYS A 244 -17.39 -13.41 7.71
CA LYS A 244 -17.98 -14.74 7.40
C LYS A 244 -18.63 -14.80 6.02
N PRO A 245 -19.45 -13.84 5.58
CA PRO A 245 -20.05 -13.84 4.24
C PRO A 245 -19.03 -13.87 3.11
N LEU A 246 -17.88 -13.17 3.28
CA LEU A 246 -16.75 -13.23 2.34
C LEU A 246 -16.18 -14.66 2.26
N VAL A 247 -15.97 -15.32 3.40
CA VAL A 247 -15.46 -16.69 3.47
C VAL A 247 -16.40 -17.67 2.78
N ASP A 248 -17.70 -17.54 3.01
CA ASP A 248 -18.71 -18.40 2.39
C ASP A 248 -18.81 -18.19 0.88
N MET A 249 -18.73 -16.94 0.41
CA MET A 249 -18.70 -16.65 -1.03
C MET A 249 -17.43 -17.19 -1.67
N ALA A 250 -16.26 -17.03 -1.05
CA ALA A 250 -14.99 -17.56 -1.53
C ALA A 250 -15.04 -19.08 -1.72
N ARG A 251 -15.63 -19.80 -0.74
CA ARG A 251 -15.83 -21.26 -0.82
C ARG A 251 -16.72 -21.63 -2.03
N ARG A 252 -17.83 -20.94 -2.25
CA ARG A 252 -18.71 -21.19 -3.42
C ARG A 252 -18.00 -20.93 -4.75
N LYS A 253 -17.08 -19.96 -4.80
CA LYS A 253 -16.31 -19.59 -6.00
C LYS A 253 -15.04 -20.43 -6.19
N GLY A 254 -14.72 -21.34 -5.25
CA GLY A 254 -13.51 -22.16 -5.32
C GLY A 254 -12.20 -21.36 -5.21
N CYS A 255 -12.22 -20.22 -4.50
CA CYS A 255 -11.04 -19.41 -4.27
C CYS A 255 -10.82 -19.16 -2.77
N SER A 256 -9.66 -18.60 -2.40
CA SER A 256 -9.43 -18.20 -1.02
C SER A 256 -10.14 -16.87 -0.69
N PRO A 257 -10.47 -16.63 0.61
CA PRO A 257 -11.03 -15.34 1.03
C PRO A 257 -10.15 -14.15 0.66
N GLY A 258 -8.81 -14.31 0.75
CA GLY A 258 -7.86 -13.30 0.34
C GLY A 258 -7.93 -12.99 -1.17
N GLN A 259 -8.03 -14.02 -2.01
CA GLN A 259 -8.23 -13.84 -3.45
C GLN A 259 -9.54 -13.11 -3.75
N LEU A 260 -10.63 -13.48 -3.09
CA LEU A 260 -11.91 -12.82 -3.28
C LEU A 260 -11.86 -11.34 -2.86
N ALA A 261 -11.21 -11.01 -1.74
CA ALA A 261 -11.02 -9.64 -1.29
C ALA A 261 -10.21 -8.78 -2.27
N LEU A 262 -9.16 -9.35 -2.87
CA LEU A 262 -8.37 -8.69 -3.90
C LEU A 262 -9.16 -8.54 -5.21
N ALA A 263 -9.89 -9.57 -5.63
CA ALA A 263 -10.75 -9.53 -6.81
C ALA A 263 -11.84 -8.46 -6.68
N TRP A 264 -12.42 -8.30 -5.47
CA TRP A 264 -13.35 -7.22 -5.20
C TRP A 264 -12.72 -5.84 -5.44
N LEU A 265 -11.49 -5.58 -4.95
CA LEU A 265 -10.77 -4.33 -5.22
C LEU A 265 -10.52 -4.13 -6.72
N LEU A 266 -10.12 -5.18 -7.43
CA LEU A 266 -9.88 -5.12 -8.87
C LEU A 266 -11.15 -4.80 -9.66
N ALA A 267 -12.32 -5.27 -9.18
CA ALA A 267 -13.62 -4.99 -9.79
C ALA A 267 -14.12 -3.55 -9.54
N ARG A 268 -13.55 -2.81 -8.56
CA ARG A 268 -13.91 -1.41 -8.28
C ARG A 268 -13.43 -0.42 -9.33
N GLY A 269 -12.46 -0.79 -10.17
CA GLY A 269 -11.96 0.05 -11.26
C GLY A 269 -10.60 -0.38 -11.78
N ARG A 270 -10.32 -0.06 -13.04
CA ARG A 270 -9.00 -0.31 -13.63
C ARG A 270 -7.93 0.67 -13.14
N ASP A 271 -8.35 1.74 -12.52
CA ASP A 271 -7.55 2.78 -11.87
C ASP A 271 -7.06 2.39 -10.47
N ILE A 272 -7.46 1.21 -9.95
CA ILE A 272 -7.13 0.74 -8.62
C ILE A 272 -6.13 -0.40 -8.71
N VAL A 273 -5.01 -0.31 -7.97
CA VAL A 273 -3.94 -1.31 -7.90
C VAL A 273 -3.70 -1.70 -6.45
N PRO A 274 -4.16 -2.87 -5.99
CA PRO A 274 -3.86 -3.35 -4.65
C PRO A 274 -2.39 -3.81 -4.53
N ILE A 275 -1.79 -3.54 -3.36
CA ILE A 275 -0.41 -3.93 -3.03
C ILE A 275 -0.39 -4.82 -1.77
N PRO A 276 -0.93 -6.05 -1.82
CA PRO A 276 -0.86 -6.97 -0.69
C PRO A 276 0.59 -7.26 -0.31
N GLY A 277 0.90 -7.14 0.99
CA GLY A 277 2.23 -7.44 1.51
C GLY A 277 2.38 -8.91 1.87
N THR A 278 3.51 -9.50 1.51
CA THR A 278 3.89 -10.84 1.94
C THR A 278 5.40 -11.04 1.99
N LYS A 279 5.85 -11.99 2.81
CA LYS A 279 7.23 -12.49 2.88
C LYS A 279 7.31 -14.01 2.59
N ARG A 280 6.31 -14.57 1.89
CA ARG A 280 6.23 -16.01 1.53
C ARG A 280 5.79 -16.16 0.09
N ARG A 281 6.54 -16.94 -0.72
CA ARG A 281 6.24 -17.18 -2.15
C ARG A 281 4.84 -17.74 -2.39
N ALA A 282 4.40 -18.71 -1.59
CA ALA A 282 3.07 -19.30 -1.72
C ALA A 282 1.94 -18.25 -1.55
N ARG A 283 2.11 -17.28 -0.62
CA ARG A 283 1.14 -16.20 -0.45
C ARG A 283 1.20 -15.17 -1.58
N LEU A 284 2.39 -14.93 -2.15
CA LEU A 284 2.52 -14.09 -3.34
C LEU A 284 1.75 -14.69 -4.51
N GLU A 285 1.93 -15.98 -4.77
CA GLU A 285 1.25 -16.70 -5.86
C GLU A 285 -0.27 -16.74 -5.64
N GLU A 286 -0.72 -16.99 -4.42
CA GLU A 286 -2.13 -16.91 -4.03
C GLU A 286 -2.72 -15.52 -4.31
N ASN A 287 -2.03 -14.46 -3.87
CA ASN A 287 -2.48 -13.08 -4.10
C ASN A 287 -2.50 -12.75 -5.60
N ALA A 288 -1.47 -13.13 -6.35
CA ALA A 288 -1.36 -12.86 -7.77
C ALA A 288 -2.49 -13.53 -8.59
N ALA A 289 -2.91 -14.74 -8.18
CA ALA A 289 -4.00 -15.47 -8.83
C ALA A 289 -5.38 -14.83 -8.61
N ALA A 290 -5.51 -13.82 -7.76
CA ALA A 290 -6.77 -13.08 -7.60
C ALA A 290 -7.21 -12.37 -8.89
N VAL A 291 -6.33 -12.13 -9.85
CA VAL A 291 -6.67 -11.53 -11.16
C VAL A 291 -7.56 -12.46 -12.00
N ASP A 292 -7.59 -13.75 -11.70
CA ASP A 292 -8.36 -14.76 -12.40
C ASP A 292 -9.74 -14.98 -11.77
N VAL A 293 -10.02 -14.36 -10.60
CA VAL A 293 -11.30 -14.44 -9.91
C VAL A 293 -12.23 -13.36 -10.43
N SER A 294 -13.21 -13.76 -11.24
CA SER A 294 -14.23 -12.85 -11.78
C SER A 294 -15.38 -12.66 -10.78
N LEU A 295 -15.85 -11.43 -10.63
CA LEU A 295 -17.04 -11.08 -9.85
C LEU A 295 -18.08 -10.41 -10.74
N THR A 296 -19.34 -10.82 -10.58
CA THR A 296 -20.48 -10.10 -11.19
C THR A 296 -20.77 -8.81 -10.39
N PRO A 297 -21.47 -7.83 -10.98
CA PRO A 297 -21.91 -6.64 -10.25
C PRO A 297 -22.71 -6.98 -8.98
N ASP A 298 -23.58 -7.99 -9.03
CA ASP A 298 -24.39 -8.43 -7.88
C ASP A 298 -23.51 -9.03 -6.77
N GLU A 299 -22.47 -9.78 -7.11
CA GLU A 299 -21.51 -10.32 -6.14
C GLU A 299 -20.68 -9.20 -5.48
N VAL A 300 -20.30 -8.19 -6.26
CA VAL A 300 -19.63 -6.99 -5.71
C VAL A 300 -20.54 -6.26 -4.72
N ALA A 301 -21.81 -6.05 -5.09
CA ALA A 301 -22.80 -5.40 -4.24
C ALA A 301 -23.06 -6.24 -2.96
N ALA A 302 -23.27 -7.55 -3.10
CA ALA A 302 -23.49 -8.45 -1.96
C ALA A 302 -22.34 -8.44 -0.94
N LEU A 303 -21.08 -8.35 -1.41
CA LEU A 303 -19.93 -8.21 -0.51
C LEU A 303 -19.90 -6.86 0.21
N GLN A 304 -20.31 -5.77 -0.46
CA GLN A 304 -20.39 -4.44 0.13
C GLN A 304 -21.51 -4.35 1.19
N ASP A 305 -22.65 -4.95 0.91
CA ASP A 305 -23.80 -5.00 1.83
C ASP A 305 -23.48 -5.88 3.06
N ALA A 306 -22.78 -6.99 2.86
CA ALA A 306 -22.35 -7.87 3.95
C ALA A 306 -21.33 -7.22 4.89
N VAL A 307 -20.54 -6.27 4.38
CA VAL A 307 -19.56 -5.50 5.16
C VAL A 307 -19.83 -3.99 4.95
N PRO A 308 -20.83 -3.42 5.64
CA PRO A 308 -21.17 -2.00 5.49
C PRO A 308 -20.00 -1.08 5.86
N VAL A 309 -19.99 0.12 5.29
CA VAL A 309 -19.01 1.16 5.64
C VAL A 309 -19.10 1.46 7.15
N GLY A 310 -17.95 1.47 7.83
CA GLY A 310 -17.88 1.73 9.26
C GLY A 310 -18.24 0.54 10.17
N ALA A 311 -18.61 -0.63 9.63
CA ALA A 311 -18.96 -1.81 10.42
C ALA A 311 -17.78 -2.46 11.14
N ALA A 312 -16.54 -2.24 10.66
CA ALA A 312 -15.34 -2.82 11.28
C ALA A 312 -15.13 -2.25 12.69
N ALA A 313 -15.04 -3.14 13.69
CA ALA A 313 -14.80 -2.77 15.07
C ALA A 313 -13.37 -2.30 15.29
N GLY A 314 -13.18 -1.16 15.97
CA GLY A 314 -11.90 -0.55 16.27
C GLY A 314 -11.33 0.32 15.13
N LEU A 315 -10.55 1.33 15.52
CA LEU A 315 -9.86 2.20 14.57
C LEU A 315 -8.80 1.41 13.77
N ARG A 316 -8.48 1.85 12.57
CA ARG A 316 -7.43 1.23 11.73
C ARG A 316 -6.02 1.40 12.27
N TYR A 317 -5.80 2.44 13.06
CA TYR A 317 -4.55 2.74 13.77
C TYR A 317 -4.84 3.12 15.22
N PRO A 318 -3.85 3.07 16.12
CA PRO A 318 -3.94 3.74 17.43
C PRO A 318 -4.31 5.21 17.26
N ALA A 319 -5.07 5.77 18.21
CA ALA A 319 -5.66 7.11 18.10
C ALA A 319 -4.63 8.21 17.77
N GLY A 320 -3.41 8.12 18.33
CA GLY A 320 -2.33 9.08 18.04
C GLY A 320 -1.90 9.10 16.57
N MET A 321 -1.97 7.96 15.89
CA MET A 321 -1.59 7.84 14.47
C MET A 321 -2.71 8.25 13.51
N MET A 322 -3.96 8.30 13.98
CA MET A 322 -5.09 8.74 13.14
C MET A 322 -4.96 10.20 12.70
N LYS A 323 -4.20 11.02 13.47
CA LYS A 323 -4.00 12.44 13.15
C LYS A 323 -3.12 12.68 11.91
N SER A 324 -2.43 11.65 11.40
CA SER A 324 -1.52 11.75 10.24
C SER A 324 -2.10 11.12 8.97
N VAL A 325 -3.39 10.81 8.93
CA VAL A 325 -4.04 10.19 7.80
C VAL A 325 -5.21 11.04 7.30
N TYR A 326 -5.39 11.07 5.99
CA TYR A 326 -6.46 11.80 5.33
C TYR A 326 -6.43 13.31 5.62
N ILE A 327 -5.24 13.96 5.45
CA ILE A 327 -4.97 15.37 5.69
C ILE A 327 -4.92 16.18 4.38
#